data_d09d7c4e9e7db067837a026b91ef5456
#
_entry.id   d09d7c4e9e7db067837a026b91ef5456
#
_cell.length_a   1.000
_cell.length_b   1.000
_cell.length_c   1.000
_cell.angle_alpha   90.00
_cell.angle_beta   90.00
_cell.angle_gamma   90.00
#
_symmetry.space_group_name_H-M   'P 1'
#
loop_
_entity.id
_entity.type
_entity.pdbx_description
1 polymer ?
#
loop_
_entity_poly.entity_id
_entity_poly.type
_entity_poly.pdbx_seq_one_letter_code
_entity_poly.pdbx_strand_id
1 'polypeptide(L)'
;MELAKRAYNFSAGPAALPEPVLAQIQTELFNWRETGASVMEVSHRSPDFVEMAEQMSRDLRYLLGVPEHYRILFLQGGGAQQFSQIPMNLLHEPRVCDYIDTGHWSRKAIDAAGRYAEVNIAASIHDVAPQSIPREPEWRISEAPAYLHYTANETIDGLEFHWIPNIGDEIPLVADFSANILSGPLDVSRFGLIYAGAQKNIGPSGMTLVIVREDLLGRVHPYCPDILNYGVIAEHDSMYNTPATFAWYASGLVFQWIRSLGGLEAMRARNLRKKDILYNQIDRSGFYVNDISPVSYTHLRAHETDS
;
A
#
# COMPACT_ATOMS: atom_id res chain seq x y z
N MET A 1 -18.85 24.18 17.37
CA MET A 1 -19.70 23.57 16.31
C MET A 1 -19.82 22.08 16.66
N GLU A 2 -21.02 21.61 16.90
CA GLU A 2 -21.24 20.19 17.21
C GLU A 2 -20.90 19.38 15.96
N LEU A 3 -20.00 18.39 16.10
CA LEU A 3 -19.65 17.54 14.96
C LEU A 3 -20.92 16.78 14.53
N ALA A 4 -21.27 16.84 13.26
CA ALA A 4 -22.38 16.07 12.72
C ALA A 4 -22.18 14.58 13.04
N LYS A 5 -23.23 13.88 13.47
CA LYS A 5 -23.18 12.45 13.76
C LYS A 5 -22.78 11.68 12.51
N ARG A 6 -21.58 11.07 12.53
CA ARG A 6 -21.10 10.27 11.39
C ARG A 6 -21.84 8.95 11.31
N ALA A 7 -22.10 8.51 10.09
CA ALA A 7 -22.56 7.15 9.83
C ALA A 7 -21.41 6.14 10.12
N TYR A 8 -21.79 4.92 10.50
CA TYR A 8 -20.85 3.80 10.54
C TYR A 8 -20.47 3.41 9.10
N ASN A 9 -19.23 3.69 8.71
CA ASN A 9 -18.70 3.34 7.39
C ASN A 9 -17.74 2.16 7.54
N PHE A 10 -18.10 1.03 6.94
CA PHE A 10 -17.31 -0.20 6.94
C PHE A 10 -16.67 -0.49 5.56
N SER A 11 -16.67 0.48 4.63
CA SER A 11 -16.00 0.33 3.33
C SER A 11 -14.50 0.10 3.51
N ALA A 12 -13.95 -0.86 2.76
CA ALA A 12 -12.52 -1.16 2.78
C ALA A 12 -11.68 -0.09 2.04
N GLY A 13 -12.27 0.55 1.03
CA GLY A 13 -11.60 1.61 0.26
C GLY A 13 -12.53 2.30 -0.76
N PRO A 14 -12.67 3.66 -0.69
CA PRO A 14 -12.13 4.56 0.33
C PRO A 14 -12.65 4.27 1.72
N ALA A 15 -11.71 4.08 2.67
CA ALA A 15 -12.04 3.74 4.04
C ALA A 15 -12.31 4.99 4.91
N ALA A 16 -12.89 4.77 6.11
CA ALA A 16 -13.13 5.85 7.06
C ALA A 16 -11.82 6.43 7.60
N LEU A 17 -11.64 7.75 7.47
CA LEU A 17 -10.53 8.46 8.08
C LEU A 17 -10.74 8.64 9.59
N PRO A 18 -9.67 8.72 10.39
CA PRO A 18 -9.75 9.01 11.82
C PRO A 18 -10.46 10.35 12.09
N GLU A 19 -11.37 10.39 13.06
CA GLU A 19 -12.08 11.62 13.42
C GLU A 19 -11.17 12.78 13.81
N PRO A 20 -10.09 12.59 14.60
CA PRO A 20 -9.16 13.68 14.90
C PRO A 20 -8.51 14.27 13.65
N VAL A 21 -8.19 13.43 12.65
CA VAL A 21 -7.64 13.90 11.38
C VAL A 21 -8.65 14.75 10.61
N LEU A 22 -9.91 14.29 10.52
CA LEU A 22 -10.97 15.06 9.85
C LEU A 22 -11.27 16.38 10.57
N ALA A 23 -11.24 16.40 11.90
CA ALA A 23 -11.45 17.61 12.70
C ALA A 23 -10.33 18.64 12.43
N GLN A 24 -9.09 18.20 12.34
CA GLN A 24 -7.97 19.07 11.99
C GLN A 24 -8.09 19.60 10.57
N ILE A 25 -8.39 18.74 9.59
CA ILE A 25 -8.65 19.16 8.21
C ILE A 25 -9.75 20.22 8.15
N GLN A 26 -10.85 20.03 8.88
CA GLN A 26 -11.96 21.01 8.92
C GLN A 26 -11.52 22.35 9.47
N THR A 27 -10.67 22.36 10.50
CA THR A 27 -10.17 23.60 11.11
C THR A 27 -9.23 24.36 10.18
N GLU A 28 -8.39 23.64 9.44
CA GLU A 28 -7.35 24.21 8.59
C GLU A 28 -7.80 24.41 7.13
N LEU A 29 -9.03 24.02 6.78
CA LEU A 29 -9.47 23.94 5.38
C LEU A 29 -9.39 25.29 4.64
N PHE A 30 -9.72 26.41 5.29
CA PHE A 30 -9.71 27.75 4.70
C PHE A 30 -8.40 28.52 4.93
N ASN A 31 -7.63 28.15 5.95
CA ASN A 31 -6.43 28.86 6.33
C ASN A 31 -5.41 27.87 6.88
N TRP A 32 -4.73 27.16 6.00
CA TRP A 32 -3.72 26.17 6.37
C TRP A 32 -2.45 26.88 6.81
N ARG A 33 -1.95 26.55 8.02
CA ARG A 33 -0.71 27.10 8.60
C ARG A 33 -0.67 28.64 8.57
N GLU A 34 -1.79 29.29 8.73
CA GLU A 34 -1.88 30.77 8.70
C GLU A 34 -1.43 31.42 7.38
N THR A 35 -1.39 30.65 6.28
CA THR A 35 -1.02 31.15 4.95
C THR A 35 -2.08 32.03 4.31
N GLY A 36 -3.30 32.07 4.86
CA GLY A 36 -4.45 32.76 4.29
C GLY A 36 -5.11 31.98 3.15
N ALA A 37 -4.68 30.75 2.87
CA ALA A 37 -5.18 29.91 1.79
C ALA A 37 -5.35 28.46 2.27
N SER A 38 -6.18 27.69 1.56
CA SER A 38 -6.29 26.24 1.74
C SER A 38 -5.01 25.54 1.26
N VAL A 39 -4.65 24.38 1.86
CA VAL A 39 -3.57 23.54 1.33
C VAL A 39 -3.78 23.15 -0.14
N MET A 40 -5.02 23.14 -0.62
CA MET A 40 -5.37 22.88 -2.02
C MET A 40 -4.96 24.02 -2.98
N GLU A 41 -4.76 25.22 -2.46
CA GLU A 41 -4.45 26.45 -3.21
C GLU A 41 -2.98 26.86 -3.05
N VAL A 42 -2.27 26.30 -2.07
CA VAL A 42 -0.86 26.57 -1.82
C VAL A 42 0.02 25.88 -2.84
N SER A 43 1.00 26.59 -3.37
CA SER A 43 1.98 26.00 -4.29
C SER A 43 2.78 24.88 -3.61
N HIS A 44 2.90 23.74 -4.29
CA HIS A 44 3.76 22.64 -3.81
C HIS A 44 5.25 23.00 -3.75
N ARG A 45 5.65 24.15 -4.29
CA ARG A 45 7.02 24.71 -4.22
C ARG A 45 7.18 25.75 -3.11
N SER A 46 6.12 26.07 -2.37
CA SER A 46 6.22 26.96 -1.22
C SER A 46 6.97 26.29 -0.08
N PRO A 47 7.69 27.06 0.75
CA PRO A 47 8.42 26.51 1.91
C PRO A 47 7.52 25.70 2.84
N ASP A 48 6.30 26.17 3.12
CA ASP A 48 5.36 25.47 4.00
C ASP A 48 4.95 24.10 3.47
N PHE A 49 4.74 23.98 2.15
CA PHE A 49 4.37 22.69 1.54
C PHE A 49 5.57 21.75 1.51
N VAL A 50 6.75 22.24 1.16
CA VAL A 50 7.97 21.44 1.15
C VAL A 50 8.26 20.91 2.55
N GLU A 51 8.16 21.74 3.59
CA GLU A 51 8.34 21.31 4.99
C GLU A 51 7.32 20.24 5.39
N MET A 52 6.05 20.38 4.99
CA MET A 52 5.01 19.39 5.24
C MET A 52 5.34 18.05 4.54
N ALA A 53 5.78 18.09 3.29
CA ALA A 53 6.16 16.89 2.53
C ALA A 53 7.37 16.18 3.16
N GLU A 54 8.39 16.93 3.57
CA GLU A 54 9.53 16.39 4.31
C GLU A 54 9.12 15.79 5.65
N GLN A 55 8.22 16.45 6.40
CA GLN A 55 7.73 15.93 7.68
C GLN A 55 6.96 14.62 7.46
N MET A 56 6.11 14.56 6.44
CA MET A 56 5.38 13.35 6.07
C MET A 56 6.35 12.19 5.75
N SER A 57 7.42 12.46 5.00
CA SER A 57 8.46 11.47 4.70
C SER A 57 9.21 11.01 5.96
N ARG A 58 9.59 11.95 6.84
CA ARG A 58 10.23 11.62 8.12
C ARG A 58 9.34 10.77 9.02
N ASP A 59 8.05 11.11 9.11
CA ASP A 59 7.09 10.37 9.93
C ASP A 59 6.90 8.94 9.44
N LEU A 60 6.79 8.75 8.13
CA LEU A 60 6.67 7.43 7.53
C LEU A 60 7.94 6.59 7.71
N ARG A 61 9.12 7.21 7.47
CA ARG A 61 10.42 6.57 7.70
C ARG A 61 10.58 6.11 9.15
N TYR A 62 10.17 6.94 10.10
CA TYR A 62 10.18 6.60 11.52
C TYR A 62 9.22 5.46 11.86
N LEU A 63 7.97 5.52 11.37
CA LEU A 63 6.94 4.51 11.67
C LEU A 63 7.32 3.12 11.17
N LEU A 64 7.85 3.03 9.96
CA LEU A 64 8.20 1.77 9.31
C LEU A 64 9.66 1.35 9.52
N GLY A 65 10.50 2.19 10.14
CA GLY A 65 11.94 1.92 10.24
C GLY A 65 12.61 1.79 8.87
N VAL A 66 12.19 2.59 7.87
CA VAL A 66 12.71 2.48 6.51
C VAL A 66 14.21 2.78 6.48
N PRO A 67 15.08 1.86 5.99
CA PRO A 67 16.52 2.08 5.92
C PRO A 67 16.91 3.25 5.00
N GLU A 68 18.09 3.84 5.22
CA GLU A 68 18.57 5.01 4.48
C GLU A 68 18.68 4.77 2.95
N HIS A 69 19.04 3.56 2.54
CA HIS A 69 19.19 3.15 1.14
C HIS A 69 17.86 2.80 0.45
N TYR A 70 16.74 3.27 0.99
CA TYR A 70 15.42 3.22 0.35
C TYR A 70 14.90 4.62 0.08
N ARG A 71 14.29 4.80 -1.09
CA ARG A 71 13.52 5.98 -1.44
C ARG A 71 12.06 5.79 -1.08
N ILE A 72 11.49 6.82 -0.47
CA ILE A 72 10.05 6.94 -0.23
C ILE A 72 9.49 7.87 -1.28
N LEU A 73 8.56 7.37 -2.09
CA LEU A 73 7.95 8.13 -3.19
C LEU A 73 6.45 8.26 -2.94
N PHE A 74 5.93 9.45 -3.15
CA PHE A 74 4.50 9.74 -3.10
C PHE A 74 3.99 10.06 -4.50
N LEU A 75 3.23 9.14 -5.06
CA LEU A 75 2.78 9.16 -6.45
C LEU A 75 1.28 9.39 -6.55
N GLN A 76 0.79 9.47 -7.77
CA GLN A 76 -0.64 9.43 -8.10
C GLN A 76 -0.98 8.07 -8.73
N GLY A 77 -2.24 7.84 -9.14
CA GLY A 77 -2.66 6.69 -9.94
C GLY A 77 -3.09 5.45 -9.18
N GLY A 78 -2.92 5.40 -7.85
CA GLY A 78 -3.33 4.27 -7.02
C GLY A 78 -2.49 3.01 -7.26
N GLY A 79 -2.85 1.90 -6.57
CA GLY A 79 -2.19 0.60 -6.76
C GLY A 79 -2.28 0.08 -8.19
N ALA A 80 -3.38 0.37 -8.89
CA ALA A 80 -3.58 -0.08 -10.26
C ALA A 80 -2.54 0.48 -11.25
N GLN A 81 -2.06 1.71 -11.04
CA GLN A 81 -0.96 2.24 -11.85
C GLN A 81 0.34 1.46 -11.59
N GLN A 82 0.57 1.03 -10.35
CA GLN A 82 1.77 0.29 -9.98
C GLN A 82 1.87 -1.06 -10.69
N PHE A 83 0.74 -1.70 -11.01
CA PHE A 83 0.72 -2.95 -11.78
C PHE A 83 1.44 -2.86 -13.12
N SER A 84 1.43 -1.67 -13.74
CA SER A 84 2.18 -1.39 -14.98
C SER A 84 3.51 -0.67 -14.71
N GLN A 85 3.54 0.24 -13.74
CA GLN A 85 4.72 1.05 -13.45
C GLN A 85 5.89 0.22 -12.91
N ILE A 86 5.61 -0.79 -12.08
CA ILE A 86 6.63 -1.71 -11.55
C ILE A 86 7.37 -2.45 -12.67
N PRO A 87 6.70 -3.18 -13.57
CA PRO A 87 7.41 -3.82 -14.68
C PRO A 87 8.14 -2.82 -15.58
N MET A 88 7.62 -1.61 -15.79
CA MET A 88 8.35 -0.57 -16.54
C MET A 88 9.66 -0.14 -15.85
N ASN A 89 9.77 -0.23 -14.55
CA ASN A 89 10.93 0.22 -13.77
C ASN A 89 11.87 -0.89 -13.32
N LEU A 90 11.41 -2.13 -13.19
CA LEU A 90 12.20 -3.23 -12.63
C LEU A 90 12.59 -4.31 -13.65
N LEU A 91 11.95 -4.32 -14.82
CA LEU A 91 12.30 -5.29 -15.85
C LEU A 91 13.60 -4.90 -16.54
N HIS A 92 14.63 -5.60 -16.15
CA HIS A 92 15.88 -5.69 -16.87
C HIS A 92 15.97 -7.09 -17.47
N GLU A 93 16.96 -7.40 -18.28
CA GLU A 93 17.15 -8.79 -18.72
C GLU A 93 17.53 -9.69 -17.51
N PRO A 94 16.89 -10.85 -17.33
CA PRO A 94 15.82 -11.45 -18.14
C PRO A 94 14.45 -10.81 -17.91
N ARG A 95 13.56 -10.85 -18.92
CA ARG A 95 12.19 -10.26 -18.83
C ARG A 95 11.17 -11.24 -18.28
N VAL A 96 11.53 -12.01 -17.27
CA VAL A 96 10.64 -12.90 -16.53
C VAL A 96 10.39 -12.31 -15.17
N CYS A 97 9.13 -12.32 -14.71
CA CYS A 97 8.77 -11.95 -13.36
C CYS A 97 7.81 -12.97 -12.77
N ASP A 98 7.97 -13.23 -11.49
CA ASP A 98 7.18 -14.21 -10.76
C ASP A 98 6.07 -13.52 -9.96
N TYR A 99 4.90 -14.15 -9.92
CA TYR A 99 3.74 -13.68 -9.19
C TYR A 99 3.11 -14.80 -8.36
N ILE A 100 2.55 -14.41 -7.20
CA ILE A 100 1.67 -15.27 -6.42
C ILE A 100 0.23 -14.85 -6.69
N ASP A 101 -0.58 -15.75 -7.26
CA ASP A 101 -2.02 -15.54 -7.47
C ASP A 101 -2.79 -15.86 -6.19
N THR A 102 -3.21 -14.82 -5.49
CA THR A 102 -3.98 -14.93 -4.25
C THR A 102 -5.39 -14.35 -4.35
N GLY A 103 -5.81 -13.90 -5.54
CA GLY A 103 -7.18 -13.41 -5.73
C GLY A 103 -7.31 -12.30 -6.77
N HIS A 104 -8.26 -11.42 -6.55
CA HIS A 104 -8.65 -10.42 -7.54
C HIS A 104 -7.52 -9.42 -7.89
N TRP A 105 -6.84 -8.89 -6.88
CA TRP A 105 -5.83 -7.84 -7.08
C TRP A 105 -4.53 -8.39 -7.65
N SER A 106 -4.10 -9.55 -7.18
CA SER A 106 -2.93 -10.23 -7.75
C SER A 106 -3.13 -10.58 -9.22
N ARG A 107 -4.33 -11.04 -9.63
CA ARG A 107 -4.64 -11.30 -11.04
C ARG A 107 -4.59 -10.06 -11.90
N LYS A 108 -5.13 -8.94 -11.42
CA LYS A 108 -4.99 -7.65 -12.14
C LYS A 108 -3.53 -7.23 -12.31
N ALA A 109 -2.70 -7.47 -11.31
CA ALA A 109 -1.27 -7.19 -11.42
C ALA A 109 -0.56 -8.12 -12.42
N ILE A 110 -0.90 -9.42 -12.42
CA ILE A 110 -0.45 -10.42 -13.40
C ILE A 110 -0.81 -10.00 -14.84
N ASP A 111 -2.09 -9.68 -15.06
CA ASP A 111 -2.59 -9.26 -16.38
C ASP A 111 -1.89 -7.99 -16.90
N ALA A 112 -1.64 -7.04 -16.01
CA ALA A 112 -0.93 -5.81 -16.37
C ALA A 112 0.55 -6.07 -16.69
N ALA A 113 1.25 -6.87 -15.88
CA ALA A 113 2.65 -7.21 -16.08
C ALA A 113 2.89 -8.02 -17.36
N GLY A 114 1.96 -8.88 -17.74
CA GLY A 114 2.01 -9.69 -18.96
C GLY A 114 2.09 -8.89 -20.26
N ARG A 115 1.89 -7.57 -20.20
CA ARG A 115 2.10 -6.66 -21.35
C ARG A 115 3.57 -6.28 -21.54
N TYR A 116 4.40 -6.48 -20.52
CA TYR A 116 5.80 -6.03 -20.47
C TYR A 116 6.78 -7.18 -20.36
N ALA A 117 6.34 -8.32 -19.77
CA ALA A 117 7.18 -9.44 -19.42
C ALA A 117 6.49 -10.78 -19.65
N GLU A 118 7.29 -11.85 -19.66
CA GLU A 118 6.81 -13.19 -19.39
C GLU A 118 6.49 -13.31 -17.89
N VAL A 119 5.26 -13.67 -17.55
CA VAL A 119 4.82 -13.82 -16.17
C VAL A 119 4.72 -15.29 -15.82
N ASN A 120 5.48 -15.73 -14.82
CA ASN A 120 5.33 -17.04 -14.20
C ASN A 120 4.45 -16.92 -12.94
N ILE A 121 3.41 -17.73 -12.84
CA ILE A 121 2.61 -17.86 -11.62
C ILE A 121 3.30 -18.92 -10.74
N ALA A 122 4.09 -18.44 -9.79
CA ALA A 122 4.89 -19.30 -8.93
C ALA A 122 4.03 -20.13 -7.96
N ALA A 123 2.87 -19.61 -7.55
CA ALA A 123 1.87 -20.33 -6.75
C ALA A 123 0.48 -19.69 -6.91
N SER A 124 -0.58 -20.49 -6.66
CA SER A 124 -1.98 -20.02 -6.74
C SER A 124 -2.81 -20.59 -5.60
N ILE A 125 -3.73 -19.80 -5.05
CA ILE A 125 -4.72 -20.26 -4.06
C ILE A 125 -5.70 -21.28 -4.65
N HIS A 126 -5.81 -21.37 -5.97
CA HIS A 126 -6.69 -22.35 -6.64
C HIS A 126 -6.14 -23.78 -6.55
N ASP A 127 -4.87 -23.93 -6.21
CA ASP A 127 -4.22 -25.22 -6.03
C ASP A 127 -4.46 -25.82 -4.62
N VAL A 128 -5.12 -25.05 -3.73
CA VAL A 128 -5.30 -25.41 -2.30
C VAL A 128 -6.78 -25.33 -1.89
N ALA A 129 -7.26 -26.35 -1.18
CA ALA A 129 -8.59 -26.37 -0.59
C ALA A 129 -8.53 -26.79 0.90
N PRO A 130 -9.19 -26.07 1.86
CA PRO A 130 -9.88 -24.79 1.68
C PRO A 130 -8.92 -23.68 1.25
N GLN A 131 -9.44 -22.61 0.64
CA GLN A 131 -8.62 -21.52 0.12
C GLN A 131 -7.72 -20.95 1.22
N SER A 132 -6.44 -21.07 0.98
CA SER A 132 -5.38 -20.54 1.86
C SER A 132 -4.16 -20.21 1.00
N ILE A 133 -3.27 -19.39 1.54
CA ILE A 133 -2.04 -19.04 0.84
C ILE A 133 -1.15 -20.29 0.75
N PRO A 134 -0.69 -20.70 -0.47
CA PRO A 134 0.21 -21.84 -0.63
C PRO A 134 1.51 -21.64 0.17
N ARG A 135 2.08 -22.71 0.68
CA ARG A 135 3.33 -22.65 1.45
C ARG A 135 4.52 -22.43 0.53
N GLU A 136 5.49 -21.64 0.95
CA GLU A 136 6.69 -21.29 0.17
C GLU A 136 7.43 -22.48 -0.45
N PRO A 137 7.61 -23.64 0.21
CA PRO A 137 8.28 -24.81 -0.40
C PRO A 137 7.54 -25.37 -1.64
N GLU A 138 6.29 -24.98 -1.83
CA GLU A 138 5.47 -25.40 -2.98
C GLU A 138 5.56 -24.43 -4.15
N TRP A 139 6.21 -23.26 -3.95
CA TRP A 139 6.31 -22.23 -4.98
C TRP A 139 7.30 -22.63 -6.08
N ARG A 140 6.89 -22.42 -7.33
CA ARG A 140 7.68 -22.70 -8.52
C ARG A 140 8.31 -21.41 -9.04
N ILE A 141 9.31 -20.93 -8.31
CA ILE A 141 10.05 -19.70 -8.64
C ILE A 141 10.92 -19.97 -9.86
N SER A 142 10.98 -19.02 -10.80
CA SER A 142 11.86 -19.05 -11.97
C SER A 142 13.34 -19.00 -11.54
N GLU A 143 14.26 -19.47 -12.38
CA GLU A 143 15.70 -19.56 -12.06
C GLU A 143 16.30 -18.19 -11.73
N ALA A 144 15.93 -17.12 -12.46
CA ALA A 144 16.41 -15.77 -12.24
C ALA A 144 15.35 -14.73 -12.63
N PRO A 145 14.23 -14.61 -11.89
CA PRO A 145 13.22 -13.63 -12.21
C PRO A 145 13.71 -12.22 -11.86
N ALA A 146 13.23 -11.22 -12.58
CA ALA A 146 13.55 -9.82 -12.30
C ALA A 146 13.02 -9.40 -10.90
N TYR A 147 11.91 -9.98 -10.47
CA TYR A 147 11.33 -9.85 -9.13
C TYR A 147 10.26 -10.93 -8.90
N LEU A 148 9.91 -11.14 -7.63
CA LEU A 148 8.70 -11.87 -7.25
C LEU A 148 7.70 -10.90 -6.62
N HIS A 149 6.47 -10.90 -7.16
CA HIS A 149 5.39 -10.05 -6.67
C HIS A 149 4.34 -10.86 -5.90
N TYR A 150 3.85 -10.30 -4.78
CA TYR A 150 2.68 -10.80 -4.08
C TYR A 150 1.77 -9.67 -3.58
N THR A 151 0.49 -9.97 -3.40
CA THR A 151 -0.48 -9.08 -2.76
C THR A 151 -0.60 -9.46 -1.30
N ALA A 152 -0.09 -8.62 -0.41
CA ALA A 152 -0.02 -8.92 1.02
C ALA A 152 -1.40 -9.10 1.65
N ASN A 153 -2.44 -8.47 1.07
CA ASN A 153 -3.82 -8.59 1.55
C ASN A 153 -4.81 -8.41 0.40
N GLU A 154 -5.53 -9.46 0.08
CA GLU A 154 -6.65 -9.48 -0.87
C GLU A 154 -7.94 -9.10 -0.16
N THR A 155 -8.38 -7.84 -0.31
CA THR A 155 -9.52 -7.30 0.44
C THR A 155 -10.87 -7.86 0.01
N ILE A 156 -11.02 -8.27 -1.25
CA ILE A 156 -12.26 -8.88 -1.77
C ILE A 156 -12.40 -10.29 -1.23
N ASP A 157 -11.39 -11.11 -1.43
CA ASP A 157 -11.40 -12.52 -1.04
C ASP A 157 -11.24 -12.70 0.49
N GLY A 158 -10.60 -11.74 1.16
CA GLY A 158 -10.40 -11.77 2.60
C GLY A 158 -9.16 -12.53 3.06
N LEU A 159 -8.16 -12.63 2.18
CA LEU A 159 -6.90 -13.32 2.42
C LEU A 159 -5.78 -12.34 2.79
N GLU A 160 -4.98 -12.66 3.82
CA GLU A 160 -3.82 -11.87 4.23
C GLU A 160 -2.62 -12.78 4.50
N PHE A 161 -1.44 -12.37 4.00
CA PHE A 161 -0.15 -12.92 4.43
C PHE A 161 0.20 -12.40 5.82
N HIS A 162 0.31 -13.29 6.79
CA HIS A 162 0.77 -12.96 8.14
C HIS A 162 2.28 -13.16 8.33
N TRP A 163 3.01 -13.36 7.25
CA TRP A 163 4.47 -13.47 7.21
C TRP A 163 5.02 -12.81 5.94
N ILE A 164 6.29 -12.47 5.96
CA ILE A 164 7.01 -12.00 4.78
C ILE A 164 7.63 -13.21 4.10
N PRO A 165 7.36 -13.46 2.81
CA PRO A 165 7.97 -14.56 2.07
C PRO A 165 9.50 -14.55 2.14
N ASN A 166 10.09 -15.75 2.27
CA ASN A 166 11.54 -15.95 2.27
C ASN A 166 11.98 -16.63 0.98
N ILE A 167 12.30 -15.83 -0.03
CA ILE A 167 12.71 -16.28 -1.37
C ILE A 167 14.21 -16.11 -1.63
N GLY A 168 15.01 -15.85 -0.58
CA GLY A 168 16.42 -15.48 -0.70
C GLY A 168 16.62 -13.99 -1.02
N ASP A 169 17.85 -13.52 -0.93
CA ASP A 169 18.19 -12.09 -1.05
C ASP A 169 18.46 -11.65 -2.50
N GLU A 170 18.66 -12.61 -3.41
CA GLU A 170 18.99 -12.35 -4.82
C GLU A 170 17.79 -11.86 -5.63
N ILE A 171 16.57 -12.27 -5.25
CA ILE A 171 15.33 -11.93 -5.95
C ILE A 171 14.65 -10.75 -5.23
N PRO A 172 14.46 -9.60 -5.89
CA PRO A 172 13.72 -8.50 -5.29
C PRO A 172 12.28 -8.91 -4.97
N LEU A 173 11.90 -8.86 -3.70
CA LEU A 173 10.52 -9.08 -3.27
C LEU A 173 9.72 -7.80 -3.47
N VAL A 174 8.65 -7.86 -4.23
CA VAL A 174 7.73 -6.75 -4.53
C VAL A 174 6.37 -7.04 -3.91
N ALA A 175 5.78 -6.05 -3.21
CA ALA A 175 4.52 -6.31 -2.53
C ALA A 175 3.51 -5.17 -2.61
N ASP A 176 2.24 -5.54 -2.85
CA ASP A 176 1.08 -4.67 -2.65
C ASP A 176 0.66 -4.69 -1.19
N PHE A 177 0.91 -3.59 -0.50
CA PHE A 177 0.49 -3.34 0.87
C PHE A 177 -0.67 -2.35 0.97
N SER A 178 -1.42 -2.11 -0.09
CA SER A 178 -2.50 -1.11 -0.08
C SER A 178 -3.47 -1.27 1.08
N ALA A 179 -3.77 -2.51 1.47
CA ALA A 179 -4.72 -2.78 2.54
C ALA A 179 -4.11 -2.72 3.95
N ASN A 180 -2.84 -3.05 4.11
CA ASN A 180 -2.24 -3.29 5.43
C ASN A 180 -0.96 -2.51 5.73
N ILE A 181 -0.53 -1.60 4.84
CA ILE A 181 0.55 -0.66 5.18
C ILE A 181 0.18 0.14 6.44
N LEU A 182 1.10 0.29 7.39
CA LEU A 182 0.91 0.92 8.69
C LEU A 182 -0.17 0.27 9.59
N SER A 183 -0.66 -0.92 9.28
CA SER A 183 -1.58 -1.66 10.16
C SER A 183 -0.88 -2.33 11.35
N GLY A 184 0.42 -2.51 11.26
CA GLY A 184 1.32 -3.09 12.24
C GLY A 184 2.78 -2.95 11.80
N PRO A 185 3.75 -3.40 12.60
CA PRO A 185 5.17 -3.43 12.25
C PRO A 185 5.44 -4.23 10.99
N LEU A 186 6.41 -3.76 10.20
CA LEU A 186 6.83 -4.38 8.96
C LEU A 186 8.35 -4.23 8.81
N ASP A 187 9.06 -5.31 8.52
CA ASP A 187 10.48 -5.26 8.18
C ASP A 187 10.68 -4.90 6.71
N VAL A 188 10.83 -3.60 6.45
CA VAL A 188 11.01 -3.04 5.10
C VAL A 188 12.27 -3.58 4.42
N SER A 189 13.30 -3.95 5.19
CA SER A 189 14.58 -4.41 4.63
C SER A 189 14.48 -5.71 3.82
N ARG A 190 13.40 -6.47 4.02
CA ARG A 190 13.12 -7.71 3.29
C ARG A 190 12.60 -7.50 1.86
N PHE A 191 12.31 -6.26 1.47
CA PHE A 191 11.67 -5.93 0.20
C PHE A 191 12.61 -5.20 -0.75
N GLY A 192 12.46 -5.48 -2.03
CA GLY A 192 13.00 -4.61 -3.08
C GLY A 192 12.09 -3.41 -3.31
N LEU A 193 10.75 -3.64 -3.27
CA LEU A 193 9.76 -2.57 -3.44
C LEU A 193 8.46 -2.92 -2.70
N ILE A 194 7.93 -1.92 -1.99
CA ILE A 194 6.59 -1.94 -1.40
C ILE A 194 5.78 -0.83 -2.05
N TYR A 195 4.51 -1.08 -2.38
CA TYR A 195 3.60 -0.02 -2.79
C TYR A 195 2.25 -0.11 -2.07
N ALA A 196 1.55 1.02 -2.00
CA ALA A 196 0.26 1.09 -1.35
C ALA A 196 -0.59 2.27 -1.86
N GLY A 197 -1.81 1.99 -2.32
CA GLY A 197 -2.81 3.03 -2.52
C GLY A 197 -3.31 3.57 -1.19
N ALA A 198 -3.35 4.90 -1.02
CA ALA A 198 -3.63 5.52 0.28
C ALA A 198 -5.06 5.29 0.79
N GLN A 199 -6.04 5.15 -0.12
CA GLN A 199 -7.47 5.16 0.18
C GLN A 199 -7.97 4.05 1.11
N LYS A 200 -7.17 3.02 1.35
CA LYS A 200 -7.53 1.91 2.24
C LYS A 200 -7.13 2.20 3.68
N ASN A 201 -5.85 2.45 3.95
CA ASN A 201 -5.36 2.48 5.33
C ASN A 201 -4.59 3.75 5.75
N ILE A 202 -4.13 4.57 4.82
CA ILE A 202 -3.19 5.67 5.14
C ILE A 202 -3.65 7.07 4.73
N GLY A 203 -4.82 7.21 4.09
CA GLY A 203 -5.28 8.53 3.69
C GLY A 203 -6.48 8.48 2.73
N PRO A 204 -6.82 9.60 2.10
CA PRO A 204 -7.82 9.65 1.04
C PRO A 204 -7.26 9.10 -0.27
N SER A 205 -8.14 8.87 -1.26
CA SER A 205 -7.73 8.61 -2.64
C SER A 205 -6.90 9.78 -3.21
N GLY A 206 -6.04 9.47 -4.20
CA GLY A 206 -5.21 10.47 -4.90
C GLY A 206 -3.72 10.37 -4.60
N MET A 207 -3.31 9.61 -3.60
CA MET A 207 -1.90 9.33 -3.31
C MET A 207 -1.61 7.83 -3.37
N THR A 208 -0.44 7.49 -3.85
CA THR A 208 0.13 6.15 -3.82
C THR A 208 1.52 6.22 -3.20
N LEU A 209 1.74 5.43 -2.17
CA LEU A 209 3.06 5.26 -1.57
C LEU A 209 3.85 4.22 -2.35
N VAL A 210 5.13 4.50 -2.62
CA VAL A 210 6.11 3.51 -3.05
C VAL A 210 7.36 3.66 -2.17
N ILE A 211 7.84 2.53 -1.64
CA ILE A 211 9.13 2.45 -0.93
C ILE A 211 9.99 1.51 -1.76
N VAL A 212 11.07 2.01 -2.32
CA VAL A 212 11.91 1.26 -3.27
C VAL A 212 13.37 1.32 -2.86
N ARG A 213 14.05 0.18 -2.94
CA ARG A 213 15.49 0.07 -2.70
C ARG A 213 16.27 0.77 -3.81
N GLU A 214 17.27 1.56 -3.46
CA GLU A 214 18.00 2.45 -4.41
C GLU A 214 18.70 1.67 -5.55
N ASP A 215 19.18 0.46 -5.30
CA ASP A 215 19.83 -0.37 -6.31
C ASP A 215 18.90 -0.84 -7.43
N LEU A 216 17.59 -0.73 -7.22
CA LEU A 216 16.58 -1.05 -8.22
C LEU A 216 16.22 0.14 -9.13
N LEU A 217 16.66 1.34 -8.77
CA LEU A 217 16.45 2.53 -9.61
C LEU A 217 17.35 2.48 -10.84
N GLY A 218 16.87 3.04 -11.97
CA GLY A 218 17.63 3.09 -13.20
C GLY A 218 17.54 1.85 -14.11
N ARG A 219 16.79 0.83 -13.71
CA ARG A 219 16.54 -0.38 -14.54
C ARG A 219 15.32 -0.21 -15.46
N VAL A 220 15.20 0.94 -16.06
CA VAL A 220 13.97 1.42 -16.67
C VAL A 220 13.79 0.89 -18.10
N HIS A 221 12.58 0.43 -18.41
CA HIS A 221 12.22 0.06 -19.78
C HIS A 221 12.34 1.25 -20.72
N PRO A 222 12.90 1.09 -21.97
CA PRO A 222 13.13 2.21 -22.88
C PRO A 222 11.91 3.09 -23.20
N TYR A 223 10.72 2.56 -23.07
CA TYR A 223 9.46 3.29 -23.30
C TYR A 223 8.81 3.82 -22.01
N CYS A 224 9.48 3.73 -20.86
CA CYS A 224 8.96 4.29 -19.63
C CYS A 224 9.09 5.82 -19.69
N PRO A 225 7.99 6.58 -19.64
CA PRO A 225 8.06 8.03 -19.62
C PRO A 225 8.58 8.54 -18.27
N ASP A 226 9.23 9.70 -18.25
CA ASP A 226 9.82 10.31 -17.05
C ASP A 226 8.84 10.38 -15.87
N ILE A 227 7.58 10.70 -16.15
CA ILE A 227 6.53 10.80 -15.14
C ILE A 227 6.23 9.47 -14.40
N LEU A 228 6.63 8.34 -15.00
CA LEU A 228 6.49 7.00 -14.43
C LEU A 228 7.83 6.39 -14.00
N ASN A 229 8.95 7.08 -14.24
CA ASN A 229 10.28 6.62 -13.89
C ASN A 229 10.58 6.91 -12.41
N TYR A 230 10.72 5.87 -11.59
CA TYR A 230 11.00 6.02 -10.16
C TYR A 230 12.28 6.78 -9.87
N GLY A 231 13.33 6.66 -10.71
CA GLY A 231 14.58 7.40 -10.57
C GLY A 231 14.35 8.90 -10.72
N VAL A 232 13.68 9.31 -11.81
CA VAL A 232 13.33 10.72 -12.07
C VAL A 232 12.44 11.28 -10.94
N ILE A 233 11.46 10.50 -10.50
CA ILE A 233 10.57 10.89 -9.41
C ILE A 233 11.35 11.07 -8.10
N ALA A 234 12.31 10.17 -7.81
CA ALA A 234 13.15 10.24 -6.63
C ALA A 234 14.07 11.47 -6.62
N GLU A 235 14.66 11.82 -7.78
CA GLU A 235 15.49 13.02 -7.95
C GLU A 235 14.74 14.33 -7.69
N HIS A 236 13.41 14.29 -7.79
CA HIS A 236 12.54 15.45 -7.60
C HIS A 236 11.71 15.36 -6.30
N ASP A 237 12.09 14.53 -5.33
CA ASP A 237 11.36 14.33 -4.06
C ASP A 237 9.85 14.11 -4.27
N SER A 238 9.50 13.33 -5.29
CA SER A 238 8.13 13.06 -5.76
C SER A 238 7.37 14.26 -6.32
N MET A 239 8.02 15.41 -6.50
CA MET A 239 7.44 16.65 -7.01
C MET A 239 7.92 16.98 -8.43
N TYR A 240 8.14 15.96 -9.28
CA TYR A 240 8.42 16.15 -10.71
C TYR A 240 7.31 16.98 -11.39
N ASN A 241 6.07 16.71 -11.03
CA ASN A 241 4.90 17.56 -11.34
C ASN A 241 4.14 17.90 -10.06
N THR A 242 3.10 18.72 -10.17
CA THR A 242 2.25 19.08 -9.02
C THR A 242 1.61 17.83 -8.42
N PRO A 243 1.85 17.55 -7.14
CA PRO A 243 1.27 16.38 -6.46
C PRO A 243 -0.22 16.60 -6.11
N ALA A 244 -0.89 15.55 -5.65
CA ALA A 244 -2.21 15.63 -5.04
C ALA A 244 -2.10 16.25 -3.64
N THR A 245 -1.94 17.59 -3.55
CA THR A 245 -1.56 18.33 -2.35
C THR A 245 -2.42 18.02 -1.14
N PHE A 246 -3.76 17.98 -1.31
CA PHE A 246 -4.69 17.64 -0.24
C PHE A 246 -4.52 16.19 0.24
N ALA A 247 -4.30 15.24 -0.67
CA ALA A 247 -4.12 13.84 -0.30
C ALA A 247 -2.80 13.63 0.48
N TRP A 248 -1.74 14.34 0.11
CA TRP A 248 -0.48 14.33 0.87
C TRP A 248 -0.68 14.89 2.28
N TYR A 249 -1.27 16.07 2.39
CA TYR A 249 -1.57 16.70 3.66
C TYR A 249 -2.38 15.78 4.58
N ALA A 250 -3.51 15.25 4.08
CA ALA A 250 -4.38 14.36 4.86
C ALA A 250 -3.67 13.06 5.28
N SER A 251 -2.84 12.47 4.41
CA SER A 251 -2.03 11.29 4.74
C SER A 251 -0.94 11.60 5.77
N GLY A 252 -0.29 12.76 5.67
CA GLY A 252 0.65 13.24 6.68
C GLY A 252 0.02 13.34 8.06
N LEU A 253 -1.22 13.85 8.14
CA LEU A 253 -1.97 13.89 9.40
C LEU A 253 -2.30 12.49 9.94
N VAL A 254 -2.58 11.52 9.06
CA VAL A 254 -2.76 10.12 9.48
C VAL A 254 -1.48 9.54 10.06
N PHE A 255 -0.31 9.82 9.46
CA PHE A 255 0.97 9.36 10.01
C PHE A 255 1.24 9.95 11.40
N GLN A 256 1.01 11.24 11.58
CA GLN A 256 1.13 11.90 12.89
C GLN A 256 0.15 11.32 13.91
N TRP A 257 -1.09 11.07 13.52
CA TRP A 257 -2.09 10.44 14.37
C TRP A 257 -1.65 9.02 14.81
N ILE A 258 -1.11 8.19 13.90
CA ILE A 258 -0.59 6.85 14.26
C ILE A 258 0.57 6.99 15.27
N ARG A 259 1.49 7.94 15.07
CA ARG A 259 2.57 8.23 16.04
C ARG A 259 2.01 8.61 17.41
N SER A 260 1.00 9.47 17.46
CA SER A 260 0.38 9.92 18.71
C SER A 260 -0.32 8.80 19.49
N LEU A 261 -0.72 7.73 18.81
CA LEU A 261 -1.33 6.53 19.42
C LEU A 261 -0.32 5.56 20.04
N GLY A 262 0.97 5.80 19.87
CA GLY A 262 2.04 4.90 20.29
C GLY A 262 2.62 4.04 19.16
N GLY A 263 2.40 4.44 17.89
CA GLY A 263 3.00 3.82 16.72
C GLY A 263 2.33 2.52 16.27
N LEU A 264 3.10 1.72 15.53
CA LEU A 264 2.56 0.57 14.81
C LEU A 264 2.16 -0.60 15.72
N GLU A 265 2.79 -0.81 16.87
CA GLU A 265 2.36 -1.84 17.82
C GLU A 265 0.99 -1.54 18.42
N ALA A 266 0.75 -0.29 18.79
CA ALA A 266 -0.57 0.13 19.27
C ALA A 266 -1.64 0.02 18.17
N MET A 267 -1.27 0.34 16.92
CA MET A 267 -2.17 0.19 15.78
C MET A 267 -2.50 -1.28 15.52
N ARG A 268 -1.50 -2.18 15.55
CA ARG A 268 -1.70 -3.62 15.43
C ARG A 268 -2.68 -4.16 16.46
N ALA A 269 -2.48 -3.79 17.73
CA ALA A 269 -3.39 -4.23 18.80
C ALA A 269 -4.85 -3.79 18.55
N ARG A 270 -5.05 -2.55 18.06
CA ARG A 270 -6.38 -2.04 17.70
C ARG A 270 -7.00 -2.81 16.52
N ASN A 271 -6.21 -3.11 15.50
CA ASN A 271 -6.69 -3.83 14.31
C ASN A 271 -7.03 -5.28 14.63
N LEU A 272 -6.21 -5.97 15.40
CA LEU A 272 -6.50 -7.35 15.87
C LEU A 272 -7.81 -7.39 16.66
N ARG A 273 -8.02 -6.45 17.58
CA ARG A 273 -9.29 -6.39 18.34
C ARG A 273 -10.51 -6.21 17.42
N LYS A 274 -10.43 -5.35 16.40
CA LYS A 274 -11.52 -5.15 15.42
C LYS A 274 -11.77 -6.43 14.61
N LYS A 275 -10.70 -7.05 14.14
CA LYS A 275 -10.74 -8.33 13.43
C LYS A 275 -11.45 -9.40 14.27
N ASP A 276 -11.02 -9.59 15.51
CA ASP A 276 -11.57 -10.61 16.40
C ASP A 276 -13.07 -10.42 16.69
N ILE A 277 -13.52 -9.17 16.85
CA ILE A 277 -14.95 -8.87 17.04
C ILE A 277 -15.75 -9.34 15.82
N LEU A 278 -15.28 -9.02 14.60
CA LEU A 278 -15.98 -9.36 13.36
C LEU A 278 -16.00 -10.87 13.11
N TYR A 279 -14.82 -11.51 13.08
CA TYR A 279 -14.73 -12.93 12.74
C TYR A 279 -15.35 -13.83 13.80
N ASN A 280 -15.22 -13.50 15.10
CA ASN A 280 -15.95 -14.22 16.14
C ASN A 280 -17.48 -14.18 15.94
N GLN A 281 -18.01 -13.07 15.43
CA GLN A 281 -19.44 -12.97 15.14
C GLN A 281 -19.80 -13.79 13.90
N ILE A 282 -18.99 -13.79 12.86
CA ILE A 282 -19.19 -14.60 11.64
C ILE A 282 -19.17 -16.08 12.02
N ASP A 283 -18.12 -16.55 12.68
CA ASP A 283 -17.90 -17.96 12.99
C ASP A 283 -18.95 -18.54 13.95
N ARG A 284 -19.53 -17.72 14.84
CA ARG A 284 -20.54 -18.14 15.80
C ARG A 284 -21.97 -18.05 15.30
N SER A 285 -22.23 -17.26 14.27
CA SER A 285 -23.60 -16.90 13.89
C SER A 285 -24.38 -18.04 13.23
N GLY A 286 -23.69 -18.95 12.54
CA GLY A 286 -24.30 -19.95 11.67
C GLY A 286 -25.09 -19.37 10.48
N PHE A 287 -25.10 -18.03 10.35
CA PHE A 287 -25.76 -17.29 9.26
C PHE A 287 -24.78 -16.92 8.15
N TYR A 288 -23.56 -16.54 8.53
CA TYR A 288 -22.51 -16.20 7.57
C TYR A 288 -21.62 -17.40 7.29
N VAL A 289 -21.20 -17.56 6.04
CA VAL A 289 -20.20 -18.54 5.62
C VAL A 289 -18.94 -17.81 5.20
N ASN A 290 -17.79 -18.32 5.60
CA ASN A 290 -16.49 -17.83 5.18
C ASN A 290 -15.64 -19.01 4.73
N ASP A 291 -15.36 -19.06 3.43
CA ASP A 291 -14.62 -20.17 2.81
C ASP A 291 -13.09 -20.06 2.98
N ILE A 292 -12.63 -18.97 3.60
CA ILE A 292 -11.20 -18.75 3.85
C ILE A 292 -10.77 -19.45 5.13
N SER A 293 -9.62 -20.07 5.11
CA SER A 293 -9.01 -20.65 6.31
C SER A 293 -8.74 -19.57 7.37
N PRO A 294 -9.07 -19.80 8.67
CA PRO A 294 -8.84 -18.83 9.76
C PRO A 294 -7.42 -18.31 9.87
N VAL A 295 -6.41 -19.11 9.46
CA VAL A 295 -5.00 -18.70 9.45
C VAL A 295 -4.68 -17.62 8.43
N SER A 296 -5.57 -17.39 7.47
CA SER A 296 -5.44 -16.39 6.41
C SER A 296 -6.45 -15.23 6.51
N TYR A 297 -7.18 -15.09 7.64
CA TYR A 297 -8.16 -14.01 7.82
C TYR A 297 -7.48 -12.63 7.80
N THR A 298 -7.97 -11.75 6.93
CA THR A 298 -7.53 -10.35 6.87
C THR A 298 -8.12 -9.50 8.00
N HIS A 299 -7.41 -8.42 8.37
CA HIS A 299 -7.94 -7.39 9.27
C HIS A 299 -8.81 -6.33 8.55
N LEU A 300 -8.78 -6.30 7.21
CA LEU A 300 -9.54 -5.39 6.35
C LEU A 300 -10.14 -6.17 5.18
N ARG A 301 -11.47 -6.25 5.13
CA ARG A 301 -12.22 -6.91 4.05
C ARG A 301 -13.14 -5.92 3.35
N ALA A 302 -13.22 -6.01 2.02
CA ALA A 302 -14.20 -5.26 1.25
C ALA A 302 -15.61 -5.84 1.44
N HIS A 303 -16.61 -4.96 1.48
CA HIS A 303 -18.03 -5.30 1.39
C HIS A 303 -18.52 -4.97 -0.03
N GLU A 304 -17.79 -5.43 -1.03
CA GLU A 304 -18.23 -5.28 -2.41
C GLU A 304 -19.31 -6.29 -2.68
N THR A 305 -20.50 -5.79 -2.99
CA THR A 305 -21.53 -6.59 -3.66
C THR A 305 -21.18 -6.62 -5.13
N ASP A 306 -21.23 -7.78 -5.75
CA ASP A 306 -21.08 -7.95 -7.20
C ASP A 306 -21.99 -6.94 -7.92
N SER A 307 -21.40 -5.99 -8.61
CA SER A 307 -22.06 -5.05 -9.51
C SER A 307 -21.50 -5.20 -10.92
#